data_aa5a993a2d4e9d27474bab866152956b
#
_entry.id   aa5a993a2d4e9d27474bab866152956b
#
_cell.length_a   1.000
_cell.length_b   1.000
_cell.length_c   1.000
_cell.angle_alpha   90.00
_cell.angle_beta   90.00
_cell.angle_gamma   90.00
#
_symmetry.space_group_name_H-M   'P 1'
#
loop_
_entity.id
_entity.type
_entity.pdbx_description
1 polymer ?
#
loop_
_entity_poly.entity_id
_entity_poly.type
_entity_poly.pdbx_seq_one_letter_code
_entity_poly.pdbx_strand_id
1 'polypeptide(L)'
;MVVLLNTSLKDSQRVNIALCQMYGIGRSKSNEICAHMGLSNDCRVKDLTSKQQAELSQLLRHMYSVENEKLFSVKKQTHRLVSISTWRGLRLAQGLPCRGQRTHGNARTAKKLNAYRVKNK
;
A
#
# COMPACT_ATOMS: atom_id res chain seq x y z
N MET A 1 11.43 -11.51 -15.69
CA MET A 1 10.52 -11.08 -14.61
C MET A 1 11.36 -10.83 -13.36
N VAL A 2 11.40 -9.61 -12.89
CA VAL A 2 12.17 -9.22 -11.70
C VAL A 2 11.25 -9.29 -10.49
N VAL A 3 11.71 -9.92 -9.41
CA VAL A 3 10.97 -9.98 -8.13
C VAL A 3 11.66 -9.05 -7.14
N LEU A 4 10.96 -8.02 -6.68
CA LEU A 4 11.41 -7.11 -5.63
C LEU A 4 10.55 -7.32 -4.39
N LEU A 5 11.18 -7.66 -3.26
CA LEU A 5 10.51 -8.07 -2.03
C LEU A 5 9.54 -9.24 -2.33
N ASN A 6 8.24 -9.02 -2.23
CA ASN A 6 7.22 -10.05 -2.51
C ASN A 6 6.40 -9.74 -3.77
N THR A 7 6.75 -8.69 -4.51
CA THR A 7 6.02 -8.26 -5.70
C THR A 7 6.81 -8.60 -6.97
N SER A 8 6.16 -9.26 -7.92
CA SER A 8 6.73 -9.53 -9.24
C SER A 8 6.48 -8.35 -10.18
N LEU A 9 7.54 -7.80 -10.73
CA LEU A 9 7.49 -6.70 -11.68
C LEU A 9 7.58 -7.20 -13.13
N LYS A 10 6.79 -6.61 -14.01
CA LYS A 10 6.81 -6.95 -15.43
C LYS A 10 8.00 -6.26 -16.13
N ASP A 11 8.78 -7.02 -16.88
CA ASP A 11 10.00 -6.54 -17.56
C ASP A 11 9.74 -5.42 -18.56
N SER A 12 8.57 -5.43 -19.21
CA SER A 12 8.19 -4.44 -20.22
C SER A 12 7.78 -3.07 -19.65
N GLN A 13 7.50 -3.00 -18.35
CA GLN A 13 7.04 -1.76 -17.70
C GLN A 13 8.21 -0.83 -17.35
N ARG A 14 7.93 0.47 -17.30
CA ARG A 14 8.85 1.47 -16.72
C ARG A 14 8.96 1.24 -15.22
N VAL A 15 10.15 1.43 -14.65
CA VAL A 15 10.43 1.21 -13.21
C VAL A 15 9.49 2.02 -12.33
N ASN A 16 9.25 3.29 -12.64
CA ASN A 16 8.35 4.16 -11.86
C ASN A 16 6.90 3.68 -11.84
N ILE A 17 6.41 3.07 -12.93
CA ILE A 17 5.05 2.50 -12.99
C ILE A 17 5.01 1.13 -12.29
N ALA A 18 6.04 0.32 -12.48
CA ALA A 18 6.14 -1.00 -11.87
C ALA A 18 6.17 -0.92 -10.33
N LEU A 19 6.91 0.04 -9.76
CA LEU A 19 6.96 0.28 -8.31
C LEU A 19 5.59 0.66 -7.72
N CYS A 20 4.72 1.32 -8.48
CA CYS A 20 3.37 1.65 -8.03
C CYS A 20 2.47 0.42 -7.81
N GLN A 21 2.86 -0.77 -8.27
CA GLN A 21 2.13 -2.02 -8.00
C GLN A 21 2.34 -2.49 -6.55
N MET A 22 3.42 -2.06 -5.90
CA MET A 22 3.71 -2.39 -4.51
C MET A 22 2.79 -1.61 -3.57
N TYR A 23 2.13 -2.32 -2.66
CA TYR A 23 1.26 -1.68 -1.69
C TYR A 23 2.04 -0.73 -0.76
N GLY A 24 1.68 0.54 -0.76
CA GLY A 24 2.34 1.60 0.02
C GLY A 24 3.19 2.56 -0.80
N ILE A 25 3.44 2.23 -2.07
CA ILE A 25 4.14 3.10 -3.01
C ILE A 25 3.14 3.66 -4.03
N GLY A 26 3.08 4.98 -4.13
CA GLY A 26 2.32 5.70 -5.13
C GLY A 26 3.27 6.45 -6.09
N ARG A 27 2.71 7.18 -7.05
CA ARG A 27 3.50 7.90 -8.07
C ARG A 27 4.57 8.83 -7.49
N SER A 28 4.24 9.63 -6.47
CA SER A 28 5.19 10.57 -5.86
C SER A 28 6.38 9.84 -5.26
N LYS A 29 6.14 8.81 -4.45
CA LYS A 29 7.22 8.00 -3.86
C LYS A 29 8.02 7.25 -4.90
N SER A 30 7.35 6.71 -5.92
CA SER A 30 8.05 6.01 -7.00
C SER A 30 9.02 6.92 -7.74
N ASN A 31 8.61 8.16 -8.06
CA ASN A 31 9.49 9.13 -8.70
C ASN A 31 10.66 9.55 -7.78
N GLU A 32 10.40 9.71 -6.48
CA GLU A 32 11.43 9.98 -5.47
C GLU A 32 12.47 8.85 -5.42
N ILE A 33 12.01 7.59 -5.38
CA ILE A 33 12.87 6.40 -5.40
C ILE A 33 13.71 6.36 -6.68
N CYS A 34 13.10 6.60 -7.84
CA CYS A 34 13.84 6.64 -9.11
C CYS A 34 14.91 7.74 -9.12
N ALA A 35 14.58 8.93 -8.59
CA ALA A 35 15.55 10.03 -8.47
C ALA A 35 16.71 9.66 -7.53
N HIS A 36 16.44 9.04 -6.38
CA HIS A 36 17.50 8.56 -5.46
C HIS A 36 18.43 7.54 -6.10
N MET A 37 17.90 6.67 -6.95
CA MET A 37 18.67 5.65 -7.66
C MET A 37 19.34 6.18 -8.93
N GLY A 38 19.14 7.45 -9.29
CA GLY A 38 19.65 8.02 -10.55
C GLY A 38 19.04 7.38 -11.80
N LEU A 39 17.85 6.79 -11.71
CA LEU A 39 17.17 6.13 -12.82
C LEU A 39 16.34 7.15 -13.61
N SER A 40 16.47 7.10 -14.94
CA SER A 40 15.63 7.92 -15.82
C SER A 40 14.15 7.47 -15.75
N ASN A 41 13.23 8.39 -16.03
CA ASN A 41 11.79 8.08 -16.03
C ASN A 41 11.38 7.06 -17.11
N ASP A 42 12.21 6.87 -18.13
CA ASP A 42 11.97 5.93 -19.23
C ASP A 42 12.63 4.57 -19.04
N CYS A 43 13.48 4.43 -18.00
CA CYS A 43 14.13 3.18 -17.64
C CYS A 43 13.10 2.07 -17.43
N ARG A 44 13.30 0.92 -18.07
CA ARG A 44 12.42 -0.25 -17.93
C ARG A 44 12.99 -1.25 -16.93
N VAL A 45 12.11 -2.07 -16.36
CA VAL A 45 12.49 -3.10 -15.38
C VAL A 45 13.54 -4.07 -15.93
N LYS A 46 13.47 -4.42 -17.22
CA LYS A 46 14.45 -5.28 -17.90
C LYS A 46 15.86 -4.71 -17.97
N ASP A 47 15.99 -3.36 -17.95
CA ASP A 47 17.26 -2.66 -18.12
C ASP A 47 18.00 -2.48 -16.77
N LEU A 48 17.37 -2.92 -15.66
CA LEU A 48 17.97 -2.87 -14.33
C LEU A 48 19.05 -3.94 -14.16
N THR A 49 20.24 -3.52 -13.78
CA THR A 49 21.33 -4.43 -13.40
C THR A 49 21.02 -5.12 -12.07
N SER A 50 21.61 -6.30 -11.85
CA SER A 50 21.44 -7.04 -10.58
C SER A 50 21.87 -6.21 -9.36
N LYS A 51 22.92 -5.37 -9.52
CA LYS A 51 23.39 -4.46 -8.46
C LYS A 51 22.31 -3.42 -8.13
N GLN A 52 21.73 -2.77 -9.13
CA GLN A 52 20.65 -1.80 -8.95
C GLN A 52 19.40 -2.43 -8.32
N GLN A 53 19.06 -3.68 -8.68
CA GLN A 53 17.95 -4.41 -8.05
C GLN A 53 18.21 -4.65 -6.56
N ALA A 54 19.42 -5.01 -6.18
CA ALA A 54 19.79 -5.21 -4.78
C ALA A 54 19.74 -3.90 -3.99
N GLU A 55 20.31 -2.83 -4.52
CA GLU A 55 20.28 -1.48 -3.93
C GLU A 55 18.84 -0.97 -3.77
N LEU A 56 18.00 -1.15 -4.79
CA LEU A 56 16.59 -0.80 -4.77
C LEU A 56 15.84 -1.57 -3.67
N SER A 57 16.08 -2.87 -3.55
CA SER A 57 15.48 -3.71 -2.51
C SER A 57 15.88 -3.25 -1.11
N GLN A 58 17.14 -2.88 -0.92
CA GLN A 58 17.66 -2.37 0.34
C GLN A 58 17.06 -1.01 0.68
N LEU A 59 16.99 -0.08 -0.27
CA LEU A 59 16.38 1.24 -0.09
C LEU A 59 14.90 1.11 0.29
N LEU A 60 14.15 0.24 -0.39
CA LEU A 60 12.74 0.00 -0.08
C LEU A 60 12.51 -0.53 1.34
N ARG A 61 13.38 -1.43 1.82
CA ARG A 61 13.29 -1.96 3.19
C ARG A 61 13.62 -0.93 4.27
N HIS A 62 14.62 -0.07 4.02
CA HIS A 62 15.07 0.88 5.04
C HIS A 62 14.25 2.16 5.11
N MET A 63 13.83 2.67 3.97
CA MET A 63 13.21 4.01 3.89
C MET A 63 11.68 3.97 3.86
N TYR A 64 11.08 2.85 3.44
CA TYR A 64 9.63 2.79 3.20
C TYR A 64 9.00 1.58 3.87
N SER A 65 7.90 1.80 4.57
CA SER A 65 7.02 0.69 4.97
C SER A 65 6.14 0.29 3.79
N VAL A 66 6.37 -0.90 3.26
CA VAL A 66 5.68 -1.41 2.06
C VAL A 66 4.98 -2.73 2.34
N GLU A 67 4.10 -3.11 1.42
CA GLU A 67 3.41 -4.42 1.44
C GLU A 67 2.80 -4.79 2.80
N ASN A 68 3.22 -5.91 3.37
CA ASN A 68 2.67 -6.47 4.60
C ASN A 68 2.87 -5.54 5.80
N GLU A 69 4.00 -4.87 5.91
CA GLU A 69 4.28 -3.92 6.99
C GLU A 69 3.30 -2.75 6.96
N LYS A 70 3.05 -2.20 5.76
CA LYS A 70 2.07 -1.12 5.58
C LYS A 70 0.64 -1.59 5.85
N LEU A 71 0.28 -2.79 5.39
CA LEU A 71 -1.02 -3.40 5.69
C LEU A 71 -1.22 -3.56 7.21
N PHE A 72 -0.20 -4.07 7.90
CA PHE A 72 -0.24 -4.25 9.35
C PHE A 72 -0.40 -2.91 10.08
N SER A 73 0.34 -1.89 9.66
CA SER A 73 0.22 -0.53 10.22
C SER A 73 -1.21 0.02 10.08
N VAL A 74 -1.82 -0.11 8.91
CA VAL A 74 -3.20 0.33 8.67
C VAL A 74 -4.20 -0.45 9.52
N LYS A 75 -4.03 -1.78 9.63
CA LYS A 75 -4.87 -2.62 10.51
C LYS A 75 -4.73 -2.23 11.98
N LYS A 76 -3.50 -2.00 12.46
CA LYS A 76 -3.20 -1.57 13.82
C LYS A 76 -3.90 -0.24 14.17
N GLN A 77 -3.87 0.73 13.26
CA GLN A 77 -4.57 2.01 13.44
C GLN A 77 -6.08 1.83 13.55
N THR A 78 -6.67 1.00 12.70
CA THR A 78 -8.11 0.71 12.75
C THR A 78 -8.49 -0.02 14.04
N HIS A 79 -7.70 -1.03 14.42
CA HIS A 79 -7.94 -1.79 15.65
C HIS A 79 -7.82 -0.90 16.90
N ARG A 80 -6.87 0.03 16.92
CA ARG A 80 -6.75 1.02 18.01
C ARG A 80 -8.03 1.83 18.19
N LEU A 81 -8.65 2.31 17.11
CA LEU A 81 -9.91 3.07 17.19
C LEU A 81 -11.06 2.24 17.77
N VAL A 82 -11.08 0.95 17.48
CA VAL A 82 -12.09 0.01 17.99
C VAL A 82 -11.85 -0.26 19.48
N SER A 83 -10.59 -0.52 19.88
CA SER A 83 -10.24 -0.84 21.28
C SER A 83 -10.48 0.32 22.25
N ILE A 84 -10.26 1.57 21.77
CA ILE A 84 -10.57 2.78 22.57
C ILE A 84 -12.09 3.07 22.60
N SER A 85 -12.91 2.29 21.87
CA SER A 85 -14.37 2.47 21.80
C SER A 85 -14.80 3.85 21.30
N THR A 86 -14.03 4.44 20.37
CA THR A 86 -14.40 5.69 19.73
C THR A 86 -15.65 5.52 18.87
N TRP A 87 -16.46 6.57 18.71
CA TRP A 87 -17.62 6.55 17.81
C TRP A 87 -17.26 6.03 16.42
N ARG A 88 -16.13 6.49 15.87
CA ARG A 88 -15.62 6.02 14.58
C ARG A 88 -15.27 4.52 14.61
N GLY A 89 -14.64 4.06 15.69
CA GLY A 89 -14.29 2.65 15.88
C GLY A 89 -15.52 1.74 15.93
N LEU A 90 -16.53 2.13 16.69
CA LEU A 90 -17.80 1.40 16.77
C LEU A 90 -18.48 1.30 15.40
N ARG A 91 -18.52 2.39 14.64
CA ARG A 91 -19.08 2.40 13.28
C ARG A 91 -18.29 1.49 12.33
N LEU A 92 -16.96 1.49 12.42
CA LEU A 92 -16.10 0.60 11.63
C LEU A 92 -16.33 -0.87 11.98
N ALA A 93 -16.44 -1.20 13.26
CA ALA A 93 -16.70 -2.56 13.73
C ALA A 93 -18.06 -3.10 13.23
N GLN A 94 -19.07 -2.24 13.20
CA GLN A 94 -20.42 -2.57 12.69
C GLN A 94 -20.49 -2.59 11.14
N GLY A 95 -19.43 -2.21 10.42
CA GLY A 95 -19.46 -2.10 8.97
C GLY A 95 -20.28 -0.92 8.45
N LEU A 96 -20.45 0.12 9.25
CA LEU A 96 -21.27 1.27 8.94
C LEU A 96 -20.44 2.48 8.48
N PRO A 97 -21.01 3.43 7.72
CA PRO A 97 -20.34 4.67 7.37
C PRO A 97 -19.99 5.50 8.61
N CYS A 98 -18.81 6.15 8.60
CA CYS A 98 -18.26 6.86 9.76
C CYS A 98 -18.36 8.39 9.65
N ARG A 99 -18.87 8.92 8.52
CA ARG A 99 -18.86 10.37 8.22
C ARG A 99 -20.27 10.97 8.05
N GLY A 100 -21.24 10.53 8.84
CA GLY A 100 -22.59 11.08 8.82
C GLY A 100 -23.45 10.71 7.61
N GLN A 101 -23.02 9.75 6.78
CA GLN A 101 -23.82 9.29 5.64
C GLN A 101 -25.06 8.51 6.11
N ARG A 102 -26.10 8.54 5.30
CA ARG A 102 -27.32 7.79 5.53
C ARG A 102 -27.04 6.27 5.60
N THR A 103 -27.67 5.57 6.51
CA THR A 103 -27.55 4.12 6.69
C THR A 103 -28.58 3.33 5.87
N HIS A 104 -29.66 3.97 5.47
CA HIS A 104 -30.70 3.40 4.62
C HIS A 104 -30.35 3.69 3.14
N GLY A 105 -29.98 2.65 2.39
CA GLY A 105 -29.59 2.76 0.98
C GLY A 105 -28.12 2.40 0.71
N ASN A 106 -27.31 3.35 0.28
CA ASN A 106 -26.02 3.14 -0.42
C ASN A 106 -24.80 2.81 0.45
N ALA A 107 -24.93 2.14 1.58
CA ALA A 107 -23.80 1.79 2.45
C ALA A 107 -23.05 0.49 2.07
N ARG A 108 -23.18 -0.01 0.83
CA ARG A 108 -22.60 -1.29 0.38
C ARG A 108 -21.08 -1.35 0.54
N THR A 109 -20.38 -0.31 0.14
CA THR A 109 -18.91 -0.22 0.25
C THR A 109 -18.46 -0.25 1.70
N ALA A 110 -19.14 0.49 2.59
CA ALA A 110 -18.83 0.47 4.02
C ALA A 110 -19.01 -0.92 4.63
N LYS A 111 -20.12 -1.59 4.34
CA LYS A 111 -20.38 -2.98 4.80
C LYS A 111 -19.27 -3.93 4.35
N LYS A 112 -18.85 -3.87 3.08
CA LYS A 112 -17.84 -4.75 2.53
C LYS A 112 -16.43 -4.46 3.09
N LEU A 113 -15.99 -3.21 3.07
CA LEU A 113 -14.61 -2.85 3.39
C LEU A 113 -14.36 -2.68 4.89
N ASN A 114 -15.29 -2.09 5.64
CA ASN A 114 -15.09 -1.86 7.07
C ASN A 114 -15.13 -3.16 7.86
N ALA A 115 -16.12 -4.02 7.59
CA ALA A 115 -16.21 -5.33 8.22
C ALA A 115 -14.97 -6.19 7.95
N TYR A 116 -14.43 -6.15 6.72
CA TYR A 116 -13.21 -6.86 6.36
C TYR A 116 -11.99 -6.35 7.14
N ARG A 117 -11.85 -5.04 7.32
CA ARG A 117 -10.72 -4.42 8.04
C ARG A 117 -10.67 -4.78 9.52
N VAL A 118 -11.82 -5.02 10.14
CA VAL A 118 -11.94 -5.32 11.57
C VAL A 118 -11.95 -6.82 11.86
N LYS A 119 -12.60 -7.62 11.02
CA LYS A 119 -12.77 -9.07 11.23
C LYS A 119 -11.56 -9.91 10.83
N ASN A 120 -10.73 -9.45 9.92
CA ASN A 120 -9.51 -10.17 9.56
C ASN A 120 -8.40 -9.85 10.57
N LYS A 121 -8.42 -10.64 11.63
CA LYS A 121 -7.30 -10.80 12.57
C LYS A 121 -6.14 -11.54 11.88
#